data_1aa09188dce8da8a3f3e3505db791a48
#
_entry.id   1aa09188dce8da8a3f3e3505db791a48
#
_cell.length_a   1.000
_cell.length_b   1.000
_cell.length_c   1.000
_cell.angle_alpha   90.00
_cell.angle_beta   90.00
_cell.angle_gamma   90.00
#
_symmetry.space_group_name_H-M   'P 1'
#
loop_
_entity.id
_entity.type
_entity.pdbx_description
1 polymer ?
#
loop_
_entity_poly.entity_id
_entity_poly.type
_entity_poly.pdbx_seq_one_letter_code
_entity_poly.pdbx_strand_id
1 'polypeptide(L)'
;SANDYPVYGESIVLPRTALTRYPDVLSPIEASVHYTPLLIAYFAYADLARVKPGQFALVTDASHCAGPSFVQLGKAMGVRVIAATKEAEEREYLLSLGAEKVIVTEEEDLLMRINKITDNRGVDVVFDGLGGPQMSLLGDVLAPRGSLVLYGLQGGNQTPFPACAAFQKNIQFFVHCIGNFTGKPELGITQDHVALQRALRDINQLTADRVLLPLKTRVFPFNEFVEAHRYMDECPCRERVALQVEPA
;
A
#
# COMPACT_ATOMS: atom_id res chain seq x y z
N SER A 1 13.49 -2.67 10.65
CA SER A 1 13.48 -2.76 9.18
C SER A 1 14.87 -3.13 8.67
N ALA A 2 15.01 -3.43 7.38
CA ALA A 2 16.30 -3.68 6.75
C ALA A 2 17.27 -2.48 6.84
N ASN A 3 16.73 -1.29 7.09
CA ASN A 3 17.53 -0.08 7.30
C ASN A 3 18.16 -0.01 8.71
N ASP A 4 17.57 -0.71 9.67
CA ASP A 4 18.03 -0.69 11.06
C ASP A 4 18.96 -1.84 11.39
N TYR A 5 18.89 -2.93 10.60
CA TYR A 5 19.64 -4.16 10.85
C TYR A 5 20.15 -4.76 9.54
N PRO A 6 21.38 -5.34 9.51
CA PRO A 6 21.92 -6.01 8.35
C PRO A 6 21.18 -7.35 8.12
N VAL A 7 20.07 -7.31 7.38
CA VAL A 7 19.22 -8.48 7.15
C VAL A 7 19.58 -9.26 5.87
N TYR A 8 20.53 -8.77 5.08
CA TYR A 8 21.06 -9.48 3.92
C TYR A 8 22.18 -10.43 4.35
N GLY A 9 21.83 -11.68 4.62
CA GLY A 9 22.79 -12.70 5.06
C GLY A 9 22.12 -14.03 5.37
N GLU A 10 22.89 -15.08 5.39
CA GLU A 10 22.45 -16.45 5.72
C GLU A 10 22.02 -16.57 7.19
N SER A 11 22.58 -15.74 8.06
CA SER A 11 22.21 -15.65 9.47
C SER A 11 22.29 -14.21 9.94
N ILE A 12 21.40 -13.84 10.86
CA ILE A 12 21.33 -12.50 11.43
C ILE A 12 21.14 -12.56 12.95
N VAL A 13 21.62 -11.52 13.63
CA VAL A 13 21.36 -11.32 15.05
C VAL A 13 20.45 -10.11 15.20
N LEU A 14 19.29 -10.33 15.79
CA LEU A 14 18.27 -9.28 15.99
C LEU A 14 17.85 -9.23 17.45
N PRO A 15 17.54 -8.04 18.00
CA PRO A 15 16.91 -7.94 19.30
C PRO A 15 15.50 -8.53 19.26
N ARG A 16 15.08 -9.16 20.35
CA ARG A 16 13.75 -9.79 20.46
C ARG A 16 12.60 -8.82 20.11
N THR A 17 12.78 -7.54 20.40
CA THR A 17 11.79 -6.49 20.12
C THR A 17 11.63 -6.18 18.62
N ALA A 18 12.57 -6.60 17.78
CA ALA A 18 12.50 -6.47 16.33
C ALA A 18 11.83 -7.68 15.64
N LEU A 19 11.42 -8.67 16.42
CA LEU A 19 10.81 -9.91 15.93
C LEU A 19 9.32 -9.92 16.19
N THR A 20 8.56 -10.42 15.23
CA THR A 20 7.14 -10.76 15.40
C THR A 20 6.89 -12.18 14.90
N ARG A 21 5.90 -12.84 15.47
CA ARG A 21 5.43 -14.13 14.93
C ARG A 21 4.43 -13.84 13.81
N TYR A 22 4.42 -14.69 12.82
CA TYR A 22 3.42 -14.71 11.75
C TYR A 22 2.51 -15.92 11.88
N PRO A 23 1.26 -15.86 11.36
CA PRO A 23 0.32 -16.98 11.39
C PRO A 23 0.82 -18.17 10.58
N ASP A 24 0.54 -19.39 11.06
CA ASP A 24 0.98 -20.67 10.44
C ASP A 24 0.36 -20.90 9.04
N VAL A 25 -0.58 -20.08 8.63
CA VAL A 25 -1.18 -20.11 7.28
C VAL A 25 -0.25 -19.55 6.20
N LEU A 26 0.82 -18.83 6.60
CA LEU A 26 1.83 -18.30 5.70
C LEU A 26 3.09 -19.21 5.71
N SER A 27 3.66 -19.43 4.54
CA SER A 27 5.03 -19.93 4.43
C SER A 27 6.05 -18.87 4.88
N PRO A 28 7.28 -19.23 5.22
CA PRO A 28 8.34 -18.26 5.54
C PRO A 28 8.57 -17.23 4.43
N ILE A 29 8.49 -17.66 3.17
CA ILE A 29 8.64 -16.78 1.99
C ILE A 29 7.51 -15.75 1.95
N GLU A 30 6.26 -16.19 2.05
CA GLU A 30 5.11 -15.28 2.07
C GLU A 30 5.18 -14.31 3.25
N ALA A 31 5.54 -14.78 4.44
CA ALA A 31 5.67 -13.95 5.63
C ALA A 31 6.74 -12.86 5.47
N SER A 32 7.84 -13.15 4.75
CA SER A 32 8.94 -12.19 4.55
C SER A 32 8.53 -10.93 3.80
N VAL A 33 7.51 -11.01 2.95
CA VAL A 33 7.03 -9.92 2.08
C VAL A 33 5.65 -9.36 2.48
N HIS A 34 4.99 -9.97 3.46
CA HIS A 34 3.58 -9.74 3.80
C HIS A 34 3.35 -8.42 4.56
N TYR A 35 4.19 -8.14 5.56
CA TYR A 35 3.87 -7.11 6.56
C TYR A 35 4.06 -5.67 6.09
N THR A 36 5.17 -5.36 5.43
CA THR A 36 5.50 -3.97 5.07
C THR A 36 4.38 -3.29 4.28
N PRO A 37 3.86 -3.85 3.17
CA PRO A 37 2.80 -3.21 2.41
C PRO A 37 1.48 -3.14 3.18
N LEU A 38 1.18 -4.12 4.02
CA LEU A 38 -0.02 -4.10 4.87
C LEU A 38 0.08 -3.07 5.98
N LEU A 39 1.26 -2.86 6.59
CA LEU A 39 1.46 -1.81 7.58
C LEU A 39 1.32 -0.41 6.95
N ILE A 40 1.86 -0.21 5.73
CA ILE A 40 1.65 1.03 4.98
C ILE A 40 0.14 1.28 4.80
N ALA A 41 -0.59 0.30 4.30
CA ALA A 41 -2.04 0.42 4.11
C ALA A 41 -2.78 0.63 5.44
N TYR A 42 -2.44 -0.14 6.48
CA TYR A 42 -3.12 -0.07 7.78
C TYR A 42 -3.04 1.33 8.39
N PHE A 43 -1.85 1.90 8.48
CA PHE A 43 -1.67 3.24 9.05
C PHE A 43 -2.35 4.33 8.21
N ALA A 44 -2.35 4.19 6.89
CA ALA A 44 -3.04 5.10 6.00
C ALA A 44 -4.56 5.09 6.24
N TYR A 45 -5.17 3.90 6.34
CA TYR A 45 -6.61 3.75 6.60
C TYR A 45 -7.01 4.16 8.02
N ALA A 46 -6.32 3.59 9.03
CA ALA A 46 -6.76 3.66 10.42
C ALA A 46 -6.32 4.94 11.15
N ASP A 47 -5.08 5.38 10.92
CA ASP A 47 -4.47 6.45 11.70
C ASP A 47 -4.51 7.79 10.98
N LEU A 48 -4.21 7.84 9.68
CA LEU A 48 -4.18 9.07 8.92
C LEU A 48 -5.57 9.47 8.42
N ALA A 49 -6.14 8.73 7.48
CA ALA A 49 -7.42 9.07 6.88
C ALA A 49 -8.63 8.68 7.75
N ARG A 50 -8.48 7.76 8.69
CA ARG A 50 -9.53 7.29 9.64
C ARG A 50 -10.81 6.90 8.91
N VAL A 51 -10.64 6.13 7.85
CA VAL A 51 -11.73 5.73 6.94
C VAL A 51 -12.75 4.87 7.66
N LYS A 52 -14.03 5.09 7.35
CA LYS A 52 -15.15 4.35 7.95
C LYS A 52 -15.73 3.33 6.96
N PRO A 53 -16.33 2.23 7.45
CA PRO A 53 -17.07 1.30 6.60
C PRO A 53 -18.11 2.04 5.74
N GLY A 54 -18.25 1.61 4.48
CA GLY A 54 -19.15 2.20 3.49
C GLY A 54 -18.63 3.44 2.76
N GLN A 55 -17.53 4.05 3.20
CA GLN A 55 -16.88 5.15 2.49
C GLN A 55 -16.17 4.65 1.23
N PHE A 56 -16.03 5.52 0.22
CA PHE A 56 -15.28 5.24 -1.00
C PHE A 56 -13.80 5.59 -0.84
N ALA A 57 -12.95 4.66 -1.22
CA ALA A 57 -11.51 4.88 -1.34
C ALA A 57 -11.06 4.65 -2.79
N LEU A 58 -10.33 5.59 -3.35
CA LEU A 58 -9.58 5.39 -4.60
C LEU A 58 -8.14 5.00 -4.25
N VAL A 59 -7.66 3.92 -4.85
CA VAL A 59 -6.26 3.50 -4.78
C VAL A 59 -5.67 3.67 -6.17
N THR A 60 -4.68 4.57 -6.32
CA THR A 60 -3.93 4.71 -7.58
C THR A 60 -2.84 3.66 -7.66
N ASP A 61 -2.45 3.27 -8.88
CA ASP A 61 -1.44 2.23 -9.11
C ASP A 61 -1.71 0.95 -8.30
N ALA A 62 -2.98 0.56 -8.28
CA ALA A 62 -3.50 -0.44 -7.35
C ALA A 62 -2.92 -1.84 -7.55
N SER A 63 -2.39 -2.16 -8.73
CA SER A 63 -1.77 -3.45 -9.06
C SER A 63 -0.31 -3.57 -8.61
N HIS A 64 0.34 -2.45 -8.24
CA HIS A 64 1.76 -2.41 -7.94
C HIS A 64 2.07 -2.08 -6.47
N CYS A 65 3.27 -2.37 -6.05
CA CYS A 65 3.79 -2.01 -4.71
C CYS A 65 2.82 -2.36 -3.56
N ALA A 66 2.41 -1.38 -2.77
CA ALA A 66 1.47 -1.59 -1.67
C ALA A 66 0.00 -1.57 -2.12
N GLY A 67 -0.30 -1.23 -3.38
CA GLY A 67 -1.66 -1.12 -3.91
C GLY A 67 -2.53 -2.35 -3.64
N PRO A 68 -2.09 -3.59 -3.93
CA PRO A 68 -2.86 -4.79 -3.62
C PRO A 68 -3.20 -4.93 -2.13
N SER A 69 -2.32 -4.49 -1.24
CA SER A 69 -2.57 -4.50 0.22
C SER A 69 -3.60 -3.45 0.63
N PHE A 70 -3.60 -2.27 -0.02
CA PHE A 70 -4.67 -1.28 0.17
C PHE A 70 -6.03 -1.83 -0.26
N VAL A 71 -6.09 -2.55 -1.38
CA VAL A 71 -7.35 -3.15 -1.87
C VAL A 71 -7.87 -4.19 -0.88
N GLN A 72 -7.04 -5.16 -0.48
CA GLN A 72 -7.45 -6.23 0.44
C GLN A 72 -7.88 -5.68 1.82
N LEU A 73 -7.04 -4.80 2.38
CA LEU A 73 -7.31 -4.24 3.71
C LEU A 73 -8.55 -3.34 3.70
N GLY A 74 -8.73 -2.54 2.65
CA GLY A 74 -9.93 -1.71 2.49
C GLY A 74 -11.21 -2.56 2.48
N LYS A 75 -11.22 -3.66 1.69
CA LYS A 75 -12.32 -4.64 1.73
C LYS A 75 -12.55 -5.20 3.13
N ALA A 76 -11.47 -5.63 3.81
CA ALA A 76 -11.55 -6.18 5.17
C ALA A 76 -12.15 -5.18 6.18
N MET A 77 -11.91 -3.89 5.98
CA MET A 77 -12.44 -2.80 6.79
C MET A 77 -13.85 -2.32 6.35
N GLY A 78 -14.47 -2.98 5.37
CA GLY A 78 -15.79 -2.60 4.85
C GLY A 78 -15.80 -1.32 4.01
N VAL A 79 -14.65 -0.91 3.49
CA VAL A 79 -14.50 0.26 2.62
C VAL A 79 -14.82 -0.14 1.18
N ARG A 80 -15.48 0.73 0.44
CA ARG A 80 -15.79 0.56 -0.99
C ARG A 80 -14.58 0.99 -1.83
N VAL A 81 -13.73 0.02 -2.16
CA VAL A 81 -12.47 0.29 -2.84
C VAL A 81 -12.66 0.38 -4.35
N ILE A 82 -12.24 1.51 -4.93
CA ILE A 82 -12.10 1.71 -6.36
C ILE A 82 -10.60 1.64 -6.65
N ALA A 83 -10.19 0.66 -7.44
CA ALA A 83 -8.80 0.48 -7.84
C ALA A 83 -8.55 1.12 -9.20
N ALA A 84 -7.51 1.94 -9.34
CA ALA A 84 -7.07 2.47 -10.63
C ALA A 84 -5.74 1.81 -11.02
N THR A 85 -5.68 1.34 -12.25
CA THR A 85 -4.49 0.74 -12.88
C THR A 85 -4.33 1.25 -14.30
N LYS A 86 -3.14 1.13 -14.87
CA LYS A 86 -2.91 1.41 -16.30
C LYS A 86 -3.24 0.20 -17.15
N GLU A 87 -2.95 -0.99 -16.66
CA GLU A 87 -3.03 -2.23 -17.41
C GLU A 87 -4.41 -2.89 -17.28
N ALA A 88 -5.06 -3.17 -18.42
CA ALA A 88 -6.35 -3.84 -18.46
C ALA A 88 -6.29 -5.28 -17.94
N GLU A 89 -5.16 -5.95 -18.12
CA GLU A 89 -4.90 -7.32 -17.66
C GLU A 89 -4.97 -7.47 -16.14
N GLU A 90 -4.73 -6.39 -15.39
CA GLU A 90 -4.77 -6.40 -13.93
C GLU A 90 -6.19 -6.29 -13.35
N ARG A 91 -7.19 -6.05 -14.19
CA ARG A 91 -8.59 -5.87 -13.78
C ARG A 91 -9.11 -7.04 -12.94
N GLU A 92 -9.00 -8.26 -13.47
CA GLU A 92 -9.50 -9.46 -12.79
C GLU A 92 -8.73 -9.72 -11.47
N TYR A 93 -7.43 -9.50 -11.47
CA TYR A 93 -6.63 -9.61 -10.25
C TYR A 93 -7.12 -8.65 -9.17
N LEU A 94 -7.29 -7.38 -9.48
CA LEU A 94 -7.75 -6.36 -8.52
C LEU A 94 -9.18 -6.64 -8.00
N LEU A 95 -10.08 -7.11 -8.88
CA LEU A 95 -11.41 -7.56 -8.47
C LEU A 95 -11.33 -8.77 -7.52
N SER A 96 -10.45 -9.73 -7.80
CA SER A 96 -10.23 -10.90 -6.93
C SER A 96 -9.73 -10.53 -5.54
N LEU A 97 -8.92 -9.47 -5.43
CA LEU A 97 -8.45 -8.93 -4.15
C LEU A 97 -9.55 -8.21 -3.38
N GLY A 98 -10.63 -7.82 -4.05
CA GLY A 98 -11.80 -7.21 -3.44
C GLY A 98 -12.05 -5.75 -3.77
N ALA A 99 -11.45 -5.24 -4.84
CA ALA A 99 -11.88 -3.96 -5.39
C ALA A 99 -13.36 -4.06 -5.80
N GLU A 100 -14.17 -3.07 -5.42
CA GLU A 100 -15.57 -3.01 -5.85
C GLU A 100 -15.67 -2.62 -7.33
N LYS A 101 -14.78 -1.75 -7.77
CA LYS A 101 -14.64 -1.31 -9.16
C LYS A 101 -13.18 -1.17 -9.52
N VAL A 102 -12.88 -1.38 -10.80
CA VAL A 102 -11.54 -1.13 -11.37
C VAL A 102 -11.69 -0.16 -12.52
N ILE A 103 -10.82 0.85 -12.55
CA ILE A 103 -10.71 1.85 -13.62
C ILE A 103 -9.36 1.64 -14.30
N VAL A 104 -9.37 1.39 -15.61
CA VAL A 104 -8.16 1.32 -16.43
C VAL A 104 -7.91 2.70 -17.02
N THR A 105 -6.91 3.40 -16.50
CA THR A 105 -6.69 4.84 -16.78
C THR A 105 -6.19 5.12 -18.20
N GLU A 106 -5.70 4.12 -18.94
CA GLU A 106 -5.38 4.26 -20.36
C GLU A 106 -6.59 4.13 -21.27
N GLU A 107 -7.70 3.56 -20.76
CA GLU A 107 -8.93 3.34 -21.53
C GLU A 107 -10.07 4.25 -21.07
N GLU A 108 -10.03 4.72 -19.82
CA GLU A 108 -11.15 5.38 -19.15
C GLU A 108 -10.70 6.70 -18.50
N ASP A 109 -11.49 7.76 -18.64
CA ASP A 109 -11.28 9.00 -17.89
C ASP A 109 -11.59 8.78 -16.40
N LEU A 110 -10.59 9.03 -15.55
CA LEU A 110 -10.67 8.77 -14.11
C LEU A 110 -11.78 9.59 -13.44
N LEU A 111 -11.86 10.90 -13.76
CA LEU A 111 -12.84 11.79 -13.13
C LEU A 111 -14.27 11.41 -13.54
N MET A 112 -14.50 11.18 -14.82
CA MET A 112 -15.83 10.76 -15.31
C MET A 112 -16.27 9.44 -14.69
N ARG A 113 -15.35 8.47 -14.55
CA ARG A 113 -15.65 7.17 -13.94
C ARG A 113 -15.96 7.29 -12.45
N ILE A 114 -15.16 8.05 -11.70
CA ILE A 114 -15.41 8.31 -10.27
C ILE A 114 -16.76 8.99 -10.08
N ASN A 115 -17.07 10.02 -10.86
CA ASN A 115 -18.35 10.69 -10.79
C ASN A 115 -19.53 9.74 -11.04
N LYS A 116 -19.42 8.87 -12.04
CA LYS A 116 -20.44 7.85 -12.32
C LYS A 116 -20.61 6.83 -11.19
N ILE A 117 -19.50 6.39 -10.57
CA ILE A 117 -19.53 5.38 -9.48
C ILE A 117 -20.08 5.97 -8.19
N THR A 118 -19.82 7.25 -7.93
CA THR A 118 -20.13 7.93 -6.66
C THR A 118 -21.33 8.89 -6.76
N ASP A 119 -22.10 8.85 -7.85
CA ASP A 119 -23.21 9.78 -8.12
C ASP A 119 -22.80 11.26 -7.98
N ASN A 120 -21.66 11.61 -8.57
CA ASN A 120 -21.01 12.94 -8.53
C ASN A 120 -20.57 13.41 -7.13
N ARG A 121 -20.58 12.57 -6.12
CA ARG A 121 -20.14 12.92 -4.77
C ARG A 121 -18.62 13.00 -4.65
N GLY A 122 -17.89 12.21 -5.41
CA GLY A 122 -16.47 11.97 -5.25
C GLY A 122 -16.15 10.92 -4.19
N VAL A 123 -14.87 10.55 -4.04
CA VAL A 123 -14.39 9.59 -3.06
C VAL A 123 -14.02 10.26 -1.73
N ASP A 124 -14.18 9.55 -0.62
CA ASP A 124 -13.85 10.05 0.71
C ASP A 124 -12.35 10.12 0.96
N VAL A 125 -11.60 9.22 0.31
CA VAL A 125 -10.14 9.18 0.39
C VAL A 125 -9.51 8.74 -0.92
N VAL A 126 -8.35 9.32 -1.22
CA VAL A 126 -7.43 8.83 -2.27
C VAL A 126 -6.14 8.39 -1.59
N PHE A 127 -5.72 7.17 -1.87
CA PHE A 127 -4.40 6.64 -1.54
C PHE A 127 -3.54 6.65 -2.80
N ASP A 128 -2.55 7.53 -2.85
CA ASP A 128 -1.72 7.74 -4.03
C ASP A 128 -0.31 7.18 -3.83
N GLY A 129 0.00 6.11 -4.58
CA GLY A 129 1.32 5.47 -4.61
C GLY A 129 2.24 6.05 -5.69
N LEU A 130 1.69 6.84 -6.60
CA LEU A 130 2.45 7.33 -7.74
C LEU A 130 3.11 8.68 -7.47
N GLY A 131 2.38 9.65 -6.90
CA GLY A 131 2.81 11.03 -7.01
C GLY A 131 2.91 11.45 -8.47
N GLY A 132 3.84 12.37 -8.80
CA GLY A 132 4.06 12.81 -10.18
C GLY A 132 2.94 13.71 -10.71
N PRO A 133 2.94 14.00 -12.03
CA PRO A 133 2.07 15.02 -12.62
C PRO A 133 0.57 14.77 -12.44
N GLN A 134 0.12 13.51 -12.41
CA GLN A 134 -1.29 13.14 -12.26
C GLN A 134 -1.88 13.51 -10.90
N MET A 135 -1.06 13.76 -9.90
CA MET A 135 -1.55 14.16 -8.57
C MET A 135 -2.42 15.42 -8.62
N SER A 136 -2.17 16.32 -9.58
CA SER A 136 -3.00 17.51 -9.78
C SER A 136 -4.48 17.19 -10.02
N LEU A 137 -4.80 16.04 -10.60
CA LEU A 137 -6.16 15.60 -10.91
C LEU A 137 -6.86 14.95 -9.70
N LEU A 138 -6.09 14.48 -8.71
CA LEU A 138 -6.64 13.72 -7.59
C LEU A 138 -7.49 14.58 -6.64
N GLY A 139 -7.29 15.89 -6.64
CA GLY A 139 -8.17 16.82 -5.94
C GLY A 139 -9.59 16.86 -6.49
N ASP A 140 -9.74 16.70 -7.82
CA ASP A 140 -11.03 16.78 -8.48
C ASP A 140 -11.92 15.56 -8.22
N VAL A 141 -11.32 14.38 -8.01
CA VAL A 141 -12.07 13.16 -7.71
C VAL A 141 -12.49 13.04 -6.24
N LEU A 142 -11.92 13.85 -5.33
CA LEU A 142 -12.27 13.83 -3.91
C LEU A 142 -13.62 14.50 -3.63
N ALA A 143 -14.34 13.95 -2.67
CA ALA A 143 -15.48 14.58 -2.04
C ALA A 143 -15.03 15.80 -1.19
N PRO A 144 -15.93 16.76 -0.89
CA PRO A 144 -15.64 17.80 0.09
C PRO A 144 -15.22 17.22 1.44
N ARG A 145 -14.15 17.78 2.02
CA ARG A 145 -13.50 17.30 3.25
C ARG A 145 -12.87 15.90 3.15
N GLY A 146 -12.66 15.39 1.93
CA GLY A 146 -11.96 14.14 1.67
C GLY A 146 -10.48 14.23 2.02
N SER A 147 -9.83 13.07 2.05
CA SER A 147 -8.41 12.96 2.37
C SER A 147 -7.61 12.50 1.16
N LEU A 148 -6.45 13.12 0.92
CA LEU A 148 -5.44 12.69 -0.04
C LEU A 148 -4.22 12.21 0.73
N VAL A 149 -3.88 10.94 0.61
CA VAL A 149 -2.72 10.32 1.28
C VAL A 149 -1.70 9.91 0.23
N LEU A 150 -0.60 10.62 0.15
CA LEU A 150 0.54 10.29 -0.69
C LEU A 150 1.45 9.32 0.07
N TYR A 151 1.59 8.06 -0.43
CA TYR A 151 2.44 7.03 0.20
C TYR A 151 3.57 6.52 -0.69
N GLY A 152 3.69 7.02 -1.91
CA GLY A 152 4.74 6.66 -2.86
C GLY A 152 5.03 7.78 -3.85
N LEU A 153 6.17 7.67 -4.56
CA LEU A 153 6.67 8.67 -5.52
C LEU A 153 7.17 8.00 -6.81
N GLN A 154 6.53 6.93 -7.25
CA GLN A 154 6.96 6.21 -8.46
C GLN A 154 6.82 7.02 -9.74
N GLY A 155 5.87 7.96 -9.77
CA GLY A 155 5.69 8.92 -10.87
C GLY A 155 6.66 10.09 -10.85
N GLY A 156 7.59 10.13 -9.88
CA GLY A 156 8.65 11.10 -9.76
C GLY A 156 8.42 12.18 -8.70
N ASN A 157 9.47 12.94 -8.44
CA ASN A 157 9.50 13.96 -7.39
C ASN A 157 8.75 15.26 -7.76
N GLN A 158 8.49 15.49 -9.04
CA GLN A 158 7.67 16.63 -9.49
C GLN A 158 6.20 16.29 -9.34
N THR A 159 5.66 16.55 -8.16
CA THR A 159 4.31 16.17 -7.76
C THR A 159 3.50 17.44 -7.42
N PRO A 160 2.77 17.99 -8.40
CA PRO A 160 2.02 19.23 -8.20
C PRO A 160 0.84 19.00 -7.26
N PHE A 161 0.81 19.75 -6.16
CA PHE A 161 -0.29 19.71 -5.20
C PHE A 161 -1.59 20.30 -5.84
N PRO A 162 -2.76 19.65 -5.71
CA PRO A 162 -4.02 20.12 -6.28
C PRO A 162 -4.61 21.27 -5.47
N ALA A 163 -3.90 22.40 -5.40
CA ALA A 163 -4.18 23.50 -4.46
C ALA A 163 -5.58 24.10 -4.63
N CYS A 164 -6.05 24.27 -5.86
CA CYS A 164 -7.36 24.84 -6.14
C CYS A 164 -8.49 23.96 -5.58
N ALA A 165 -8.48 22.68 -5.96
CA ALA A 165 -9.47 21.72 -5.46
C ALA A 165 -9.36 21.53 -3.93
N ALA A 166 -8.13 21.49 -3.40
CA ALA A 166 -7.90 21.36 -1.97
C ALA A 166 -8.49 22.52 -1.18
N PHE A 167 -8.32 23.75 -1.67
CA PHE A 167 -8.89 24.93 -1.05
C PHE A 167 -10.42 24.94 -1.14
N GLN A 168 -10.98 24.67 -2.33
CA GLN A 168 -12.43 24.69 -2.55
C GLN A 168 -13.18 23.62 -1.76
N LYS A 169 -12.60 22.42 -1.65
CA LYS A 169 -13.23 21.26 -1.01
C LYS A 169 -12.77 21.06 0.45
N ASN A 170 -11.86 21.89 0.96
CA ASN A 170 -11.27 21.74 2.29
C ASN A 170 -10.66 20.33 2.50
N ILE A 171 -9.81 19.90 1.56
CA ILE A 171 -9.19 18.57 1.54
C ILE A 171 -8.12 18.47 2.64
N GLN A 172 -8.05 17.31 3.30
CA GLN A 172 -6.93 16.95 4.17
C GLN A 172 -5.84 16.28 3.35
N PHE A 173 -4.59 16.71 3.50
CA PHE A 173 -3.45 16.15 2.80
C PHE A 173 -2.46 15.53 3.79
N PHE A 174 -2.09 14.27 3.53
CA PHE A 174 -1.11 13.53 4.32
C PHE A 174 0.01 13.01 3.43
N VAL A 175 1.25 13.16 3.89
CA VAL A 175 2.39 12.42 3.35
C VAL A 175 2.68 11.26 4.30
N HIS A 176 2.62 10.05 3.78
CA HIS A 176 2.74 8.83 4.55
C HIS A 176 4.08 8.12 4.29
N CYS A 177 4.95 8.16 5.28
CA CYS A 177 6.12 7.30 5.37
C CYS A 177 5.93 6.34 6.55
N ILE A 178 6.08 5.04 6.31
CA ILE A 178 5.96 4.01 7.36
C ILE A 178 6.88 4.29 8.56
N GLY A 179 8.03 4.93 8.33
CA GLY A 179 8.97 5.35 9.36
C GLY A 179 8.37 6.25 10.44
N ASN A 180 7.27 6.95 10.15
CA ASN A 180 6.55 7.74 11.16
C ASN A 180 5.95 6.85 12.28
N PHE A 181 5.74 5.57 12.01
CA PHE A 181 5.20 4.60 12.97
C PHE A 181 6.27 3.59 13.43
N THR A 182 7.17 3.19 12.54
CA THR A 182 8.24 2.23 12.88
C THR A 182 9.49 2.88 13.46
N GLY A 183 9.56 4.20 13.45
CA GLY A 183 10.71 4.98 13.90
C GLY A 183 11.70 5.29 12.78
N LYS A 184 12.35 6.45 12.91
CA LYS A 184 13.50 6.91 12.12
C LYS A 184 14.41 7.71 13.04
N PRO A 185 15.31 7.05 13.79
CA PRO A 185 16.15 7.71 14.78
C PRO A 185 17.00 8.85 14.19
N GLU A 186 17.46 8.71 12.95
CA GLU A 186 18.23 9.71 12.22
C GLU A 186 17.46 11.02 11.96
N LEU A 187 16.13 10.96 12.01
CA LEU A 187 15.24 12.13 11.93
C LEU A 187 14.60 12.51 13.27
N GLY A 188 15.01 11.88 14.36
CA GLY A 188 14.43 12.08 15.68
C GLY A 188 13.01 11.53 15.83
N ILE A 189 12.55 10.67 14.91
CA ILE A 189 11.23 10.05 14.96
C ILE A 189 11.31 8.77 15.79
N THR A 190 10.59 8.75 16.92
CA THR A 190 10.49 7.55 17.77
C THR A 190 9.41 6.59 17.25
N GLN A 191 9.62 5.31 17.50
CA GLN A 191 8.64 4.28 17.15
C GLN A 191 7.36 4.46 17.98
N ASP A 192 6.21 4.41 17.32
CA ASP A 192 4.90 4.28 17.98
C ASP A 192 4.61 2.80 18.26
N HIS A 193 5.08 2.34 19.42
CA HIS A 193 4.90 0.94 19.84
C HIS A 193 3.43 0.53 19.96
N VAL A 194 2.56 1.44 20.38
CA VAL A 194 1.14 1.13 20.59
C VAL A 194 0.44 0.94 19.24
N ALA A 195 0.64 1.87 18.30
CA ALA A 195 0.08 1.77 16.96
C ALA A 195 0.62 0.54 16.22
N LEU A 196 1.94 0.29 16.30
CA LEU A 196 2.55 -0.85 15.63
C LEU A 196 2.05 -2.20 16.17
N GLN A 197 1.94 -2.36 17.49
CA GLN A 197 1.43 -3.59 18.10
C GLN A 197 -0.07 -3.82 17.78
N ARG A 198 -0.85 -2.76 17.71
CA ARG A 198 -2.25 -2.84 17.25
C ARG A 198 -2.31 -3.31 15.80
N ALA A 199 -1.56 -2.66 14.90
CA ALA A 199 -1.53 -3.01 13.49
C ALA A 199 -1.09 -4.46 13.25
N LEU A 200 -0.02 -4.92 13.92
CA LEU A 200 0.46 -6.30 13.80
C LEU A 200 -0.58 -7.32 14.31
N ARG A 201 -1.26 -7.04 15.41
CA ARG A 201 -2.34 -7.91 15.93
C ARG A 201 -3.47 -8.06 14.92
N ASP A 202 -3.96 -6.92 14.40
CA ASP A 202 -5.11 -6.90 13.50
C ASP A 202 -4.76 -7.56 12.16
N ILE A 203 -3.57 -7.28 11.60
CA ILE A 203 -3.07 -7.93 10.39
C ILE A 203 -2.92 -9.43 10.60
N ASN A 204 -2.32 -9.87 11.72
CA ASN A 204 -2.17 -11.29 12.03
C ASN A 204 -3.52 -12.01 12.13
N GLN A 205 -4.50 -11.40 12.79
CA GLN A 205 -5.84 -11.99 12.91
C GLN A 205 -6.50 -12.12 11.53
N LEU A 206 -6.52 -11.05 10.75
CA LEU A 206 -7.11 -11.06 9.40
C LEU A 206 -6.38 -12.05 8.46
N THR A 207 -5.07 -12.23 8.62
CA THR A 207 -4.29 -13.20 7.87
C THR A 207 -4.61 -14.63 8.30
N ALA A 208 -4.67 -14.90 9.62
CA ALA A 208 -5.05 -16.22 10.16
C ALA A 208 -6.45 -16.64 9.69
N ASP A 209 -7.37 -15.69 9.62
CA ASP A 209 -8.74 -15.88 9.11
C ASP A 209 -8.83 -15.94 7.58
N ARG A 210 -7.70 -15.87 6.88
CA ARG A 210 -7.60 -15.89 5.40
C ARG A 210 -8.38 -14.75 4.71
N VAL A 211 -8.59 -13.64 5.40
CA VAL A 211 -9.17 -12.41 4.85
C VAL A 211 -8.12 -11.63 4.09
N LEU A 212 -6.89 -11.56 4.65
CA LEU A 212 -5.72 -11.04 3.95
C LEU A 212 -4.92 -12.21 3.38
N LEU A 213 -4.73 -12.21 2.08
CA LEU A 213 -4.01 -13.25 1.35
C LEU A 213 -2.58 -12.78 1.04
N PRO A 214 -1.61 -13.71 1.00
CA PRO A 214 -0.25 -13.36 0.60
C PRO A 214 -0.25 -12.86 -0.85
N LEU A 215 0.62 -11.88 -1.10
CA LEU A 215 0.80 -11.33 -2.44
C LEU A 215 1.65 -12.27 -3.30
N LYS A 216 1.43 -12.19 -4.61
CA LYS A 216 2.24 -12.92 -5.58
C LYS A 216 3.72 -12.60 -5.39
N THR A 217 4.54 -13.64 -5.18
CA THR A 217 5.94 -13.50 -4.81
C THR A 217 6.83 -14.30 -5.77
N ARG A 218 7.84 -13.65 -6.31
CA ARG A 218 8.90 -14.29 -7.07
C ARG A 218 10.08 -14.56 -6.14
N VAL A 219 10.56 -15.80 -6.16
CA VAL A 219 11.64 -16.25 -5.29
C VAL A 219 12.90 -16.42 -6.12
N PHE A 220 14.01 -15.87 -5.62
CA PHE A 220 15.34 -16.09 -6.17
C PHE A 220 16.23 -16.79 -5.12
N PRO A 221 17.15 -17.66 -5.53
CA PRO A 221 18.21 -18.13 -4.64
C PRO A 221 19.01 -16.96 -4.07
N PHE A 222 19.49 -17.09 -2.85
CA PHE A 222 20.21 -15.98 -2.19
C PHE A 222 21.46 -15.53 -2.97
N ASN A 223 22.16 -16.45 -3.62
CA ASN A 223 23.33 -16.16 -4.45
C ASN A 223 22.99 -15.44 -5.78
N GLU A 224 21.71 -15.39 -6.16
CA GLU A 224 21.21 -14.67 -7.34
C GLU A 224 20.67 -13.27 -6.99
N PHE A 225 21.11 -12.68 -5.90
CA PHE A 225 20.58 -11.38 -5.42
C PHE A 225 20.71 -10.25 -6.46
N VAL A 226 21.75 -10.28 -7.31
CA VAL A 226 21.92 -9.29 -8.41
C VAL A 226 20.80 -9.42 -9.44
N GLU A 227 20.43 -10.65 -9.82
CA GLU A 227 19.32 -10.89 -10.74
C GLU A 227 17.96 -10.48 -10.12
N ALA A 228 17.79 -10.73 -8.83
CA ALA A 228 16.60 -10.30 -8.10
C ALA A 228 16.45 -8.75 -8.14
N HIS A 229 17.54 -8.01 -7.94
CA HIS A 229 17.53 -6.55 -8.04
C HIS A 229 17.27 -6.08 -9.47
N ARG A 230 17.92 -6.71 -10.47
CA ARG A 230 17.67 -6.39 -11.90
C ARG A 230 16.19 -6.61 -12.25
N TYR A 231 15.62 -7.72 -11.81
CA TYR A 231 14.19 -7.99 -12.01
C TYR A 231 13.29 -6.91 -11.40
N MET A 232 13.62 -6.43 -10.19
CA MET A 232 12.87 -5.34 -9.56
C MET A 232 12.95 -4.02 -10.34
N ASP A 233 14.09 -3.74 -10.96
CA ASP A 233 14.29 -2.53 -11.77
C ASP A 233 13.55 -2.62 -13.13
N GLU A 234 13.53 -3.80 -13.75
CA GLU A 234 12.92 -4.03 -15.07
C GLU A 234 11.40 -4.25 -14.99
N CYS A 235 10.93 -4.88 -13.92
CA CYS A 235 9.52 -5.21 -13.69
C CYS A 235 9.04 -4.57 -12.38
N PRO A 236 8.97 -3.24 -12.30
CA PRO A 236 8.74 -2.59 -11.04
C PRO A 236 7.43 -3.02 -10.39
N CYS A 237 7.56 -3.71 -9.28
CA CYS A 237 6.53 -3.90 -8.26
C CYS A 237 5.29 -4.75 -8.60
N ARG A 238 5.24 -5.48 -9.71
CA ARG A 238 4.12 -6.40 -10.02
C ARG A 238 4.07 -7.60 -9.09
N GLU A 239 5.24 -8.14 -8.74
CA GLU A 239 5.38 -9.24 -7.80
C GLU A 239 6.27 -8.81 -6.64
N ARG A 240 6.07 -9.41 -5.49
CA ARG A 240 7.06 -9.30 -4.41
C ARG A 240 8.28 -10.12 -4.76
N VAL A 241 9.44 -9.65 -4.36
CA VAL A 241 10.69 -10.39 -4.54
C VAL A 241 11.19 -10.86 -3.19
N ALA A 242 11.50 -12.14 -3.08
CA ALA A 242 12.11 -12.75 -1.92
C ALA A 242 13.40 -13.47 -2.30
N LEU A 243 14.41 -13.37 -1.45
CA LEU A 243 15.64 -14.15 -1.54
C LEU A 243 15.53 -15.34 -0.60
N GLN A 244 15.73 -16.54 -1.12
CA GLN A 244 15.70 -17.77 -0.33
C GLN A 244 17.12 -18.20 -0.01
N VAL A 245 17.41 -18.26 1.28
CA VAL A 245 18.63 -18.91 1.79
C VAL A 245 18.39 -20.42 1.81
N GLU A 246 19.32 -21.19 1.28
CA GLU A 246 19.25 -22.65 1.41
C GLU A 246 19.41 -23.03 2.88
N PRO A 247 18.61 -24.00 3.38
CA PRO A 247 18.84 -24.52 4.72
C PRO A 247 20.24 -25.14 4.79
N ALA A 248 20.99 -24.82 5.86
CA ALA A 248 22.31 -25.35 6.12
C ALA A 248 22.25 -26.86 6.40
#